data_b6f8c86220c98c4c3a61a36d6a7a5b69
#
_entry.id   b6f8c86220c98c4c3a61a36d6a7a5b69
#
_cell.length_a   1.000
_cell.length_b   1.000
_cell.length_c   1.000
_cell.angle_alpha   90.00
_cell.angle_beta   90.00
_cell.angle_gamma   90.00
#
_symmetry.space_group_name_H-M   'P 1'
#
loop_
_entity.id
_entity.type
_entity.pdbx_description
1 polymer ?
#
loop_
_entity_poly.entity_id
_entity_poly.type
_entity_poly.pdbx_seq_one_letter_code
_entity_poly.pdbx_strand_id
1 'polypeptide(L)'
;MKGILLVVLVLATAPFYADHTPFYLGLLTEVLVFGLFALAFDVMLGHAGVMSLGHSAFLGVAAYTTGLLLARLRAPVEVSLLAGAAAGLLTALLVGGLVLRKRGVYLAMLTLAMSQVFYYAALMWTPVTGGTDGLGNLPVLYLSAVSYTHLTLPTTPYV
;
A
#
# COMPACT_ATOMS: atom_id res chain seq x y z
N MET A 1 -5.24 15.77 21.06
CA MET A 1 -3.80 15.95 21.37
C MET A 1 -3.19 14.72 22.08
N LYS A 2 -3.83 14.15 23.12
CA LYS A 2 -3.27 12.98 23.86
C LYS A 2 -3.09 11.73 22.99
N GLY A 3 -4.00 11.46 22.06
CA GLY A 3 -3.90 10.31 21.13
C GLY A 3 -2.75 10.44 20.12
N ILE A 4 -2.53 11.65 19.59
CA ILE A 4 -1.42 11.92 18.65
C ILE A 4 -0.08 11.74 19.36
N LEU A 5 0.01 12.22 20.61
CA LEU A 5 1.21 12.08 21.41
C LEU A 5 1.53 10.59 21.69
N LEU A 6 0.53 9.77 21.95
CA LEU A 6 0.67 8.33 22.17
C LEU A 6 1.13 7.62 20.89
N VAL A 7 0.56 7.95 19.74
CA VAL A 7 0.99 7.40 18.45
C VAL A 7 2.44 7.79 18.13
N VAL A 8 2.81 9.06 18.33
CA VAL A 8 4.17 9.55 18.13
C VAL A 8 5.15 8.84 19.08
N LEU A 9 4.76 8.62 20.35
CA LEU A 9 5.59 7.92 21.33
C LEU A 9 5.80 6.45 20.95
N VAL A 10 4.74 5.76 20.50
CA VAL A 10 4.83 4.37 20.01
C VAL A 10 5.74 4.29 18.77
N LEU A 11 5.64 5.25 17.86
CA LEU A 11 6.49 5.32 16.67
C LEU A 11 7.95 5.63 17.02
N ALA A 12 8.19 6.48 18.01
CA ALA A 12 9.54 6.83 18.47
C ALA A 12 10.22 5.66 19.20
N THR A 13 9.46 4.78 19.85
CA THR A 13 9.98 3.57 20.49
C THR A 13 10.17 2.39 19.54
N ALA A 14 9.61 2.47 18.33
CA ALA A 14 9.68 1.41 17.32
C ALA A 14 11.10 0.92 17.01
N PRO A 15 12.11 1.79 16.79
CA PRO A 15 13.48 1.33 16.53
C PRO A 15 14.11 0.51 17.66
N PHE A 16 13.70 0.73 18.90
CA PHE A 16 14.22 -0.05 20.05
C PHE A 16 13.72 -1.49 20.10
N TYR A 17 12.57 -1.76 19.49
CA TYR A 17 12.01 -3.12 19.38
C TYR A 17 12.40 -3.81 18.07
N ALA A 18 12.92 -3.05 17.12
CA ALA A 18 13.28 -3.54 15.79
C ALA A 18 14.43 -4.56 15.82
N ASP A 19 15.38 -4.40 16.78
CA ASP A 19 16.57 -5.25 16.86
C ASP A 19 16.30 -6.68 17.35
N HIS A 20 15.13 -6.95 17.94
CA HIS A 20 14.89 -8.21 18.61
C HIS A 20 13.97 -9.20 17.87
N THR A 21 13.10 -8.73 16.98
CA THR A 21 12.22 -9.65 16.21
C THR A 21 11.69 -9.02 14.92
N PRO A 22 11.97 -9.60 13.74
CA PRO A 22 11.49 -9.13 12.44
C PRO A 22 9.95 -9.11 12.34
N PHE A 23 9.26 -9.88 13.18
CA PHE A 23 7.81 -9.91 13.26
C PHE A 23 7.19 -8.57 13.67
N TYR A 24 7.75 -7.90 14.70
CA TYR A 24 7.23 -6.60 15.16
C TYR A 24 7.45 -5.49 14.15
N LEU A 25 8.53 -5.54 13.38
CA LEU A 25 8.76 -4.59 12.28
C LEU A 25 7.70 -4.72 11.20
N GLY A 26 7.37 -5.95 10.80
CA GLY A 26 6.32 -6.22 9.83
C GLY A 26 4.97 -5.68 10.30
N LEU A 27 4.58 -6.00 11.54
CA LEU A 27 3.34 -5.54 12.15
C LEU A 27 3.28 -3.99 12.22
N LEU A 28 4.38 -3.35 12.65
CA LEU A 28 4.44 -1.89 12.75
C LEU A 28 4.32 -1.22 11.38
N THR A 29 4.98 -1.76 10.37
CA THR A 29 4.88 -1.28 8.99
C THR A 29 3.43 -1.38 8.49
N GLU A 30 2.76 -2.49 8.76
CA GLU A 30 1.36 -2.68 8.38
C GLU A 30 0.44 -1.66 9.06
N VAL A 31 0.61 -1.46 10.37
CA VAL A 31 -0.14 -0.44 11.13
C VAL A 31 0.08 0.96 10.57
N LEU A 32 1.32 1.30 10.17
CA LEU A 32 1.64 2.60 9.58
C LEU A 32 0.99 2.79 8.21
N VAL A 33 1.03 1.78 7.35
CA VAL A 33 0.40 1.81 6.02
C VAL A 33 -1.11 1.97 6.16
N PHE A 34 -1.76 1.18 7.01
CA PHE A 34 -3.20 1.31 7.24
C PHE A 34 -3.57 2.62 7.95
N GLY A 35 -2.71 3.13 8.84
CA GLY A 35 -2.87 4.44 9.47
C GLY A 35 -2.85 5.57 8.45
N LEU A 36 -1.91 5.54 7.51
CA LEU A 36 -1.83 6.51 6.41
C LEU A 36 -3.06 6.41 5.49
N PHE A 37 -3.50 5.19 5.19
CA PHE A 37 -4.71 4.94 4.42
C PHE A 37 -5.97 5.51 5.12
N ALA A 38 -6.10 5.30 6.43
CA ALA A 38 -7.20 5.85 7.22
C ALA A 38 -7.20 7.38 7.23
N LEU A 39 -6.03 8.02 7.35
CA LEU A 39 -5.90 9.48 7.26
C LEU A 39 -6.31 10.00 5.88
N ALA A 40 -5.91 9.34 4.80
CA ALA A 40 -6.32 9.71 3.44
C ALA A 40 -7.85 9.61 3.28
N PHE A 41 -8.47 8.58 3.85
CA PHE A 41 -9.92 8.40 3.86
C PHE A 41 -10.62 9.49 4.69
N ASP A 42 -10.09 9.84 5.87
CA ASP A 42 -10.62 10.89 6.73
C ASP A 42 -10.60 12.27 6.05
N VAL A 43 -9.49 12.60 5.36
CA VAL A 43 -9.40 13.83 4.57
C VAL A 43 -10.46 13.88 3.47
N MET A 44 -10.68 12.77 2.79
CA MET A 44 -11.68 12.70 1.72
C MET A 44 -13.11 12.82 2.27
N LEU A 45 -13.42 12.13 3.37
CA LEU A 45 -14.74 12.18 3.99
C LEU A 45 -14.97 13.53 4.69
N GLY A 46 -13.98 14.01 5.47
CA GLY A 46 -14.10 15.21 6.29
C GLY A 46 -14.07 16.51 5.48
N HIS A 47 -13.24 16.63 4.45
CA HIS A 47 -13.11 17.85 3.66
C HIS A 47 -13.96 17.83 2.39
N ALA A 48 -13.96 16.73 1.65
CA ALA A 48 -14.72 16.62 0.41
C ALA A 48 -16.18 16.18 0.62
N GLY A 49 -16.53 15.65 1.81
CA GLY A 49 -17.87 15.13 2.08
C GLY A 49 -18.25 13.92 1.21
N VAL A 50 -17.27 13.26 0.62
CA VAL A 50 -17.46 12.16 -0.31
C VAL A 50 -17.24 10.83 0.40
N MET A 51 -18.33 10.10 0.64
CA MET A 51 -18.24 8.75 1.18
C MET A 51 -17.92 7.76 0.05
N SER A 52 -16.66 7.30 -0.02
CA SER A 52 -16.23 6.30 -0.99
C SER A 52 -15.84 5.00 -0.28
N LEU A 53 -16.55 3.91 -0.56
CA LEU A 53 -16.23 2.58 -0.06
C LEU A 53 -15.24 1.84 -0.99
N GLY A 54 -14.86 2.46 -2.11
CA GLY A 54 -13.93 1.91 -3.08
C GLY A 54 -12.49 2.37 -2.95
N HIS A 55 -12.15 3.07 -1.87
CA HIS A 55 -10.83 3.68 -1.72
C HIS A 55 -9.68 2.65 -1.71
N SER A 56 -9.95 1.45 -1.23
CA SER A 56 -9.01 0.33 -1.23
C SER A 56 -8.57 -0.13 -2.62
N ALA A 57 -9.41 0.06 -3.65
CA ALA A 57 -9.06 -0.29 -5.02
C ALA A 57 -7.87 0.54 -5.56
N PHE A 58 -7.82 1.82 -5.21
CA PHE A 58 -6.72 2.71 -5.65
C PHE A 58 -5.40 2.31 -4.99
N LEU A 59 -5.45 1.98 -3.69
CA LEU A 59 -4.29 1.44 -2.98
C LEU A 59 -3.84 0.10 -3.58
N GLY A 60 -4.79 -0.78 -3.90
CA GLY A 60 -4.51 -2.08 -4.52
C GLY A 60 -3.83 -1.93 -5.88
N VAL A 61 -4.33 -1.06 -6.76
CA VAL A 61 -3.70 -0.80 -8.07
C VAL A 61 -2.30 -0.22 -7.90
N ALA A 62 -2.10 0.72 -6.98
CA ALA A 62 -0.79 1.29 -6.69
C ALA A 62 0.18 0.21 -6.17
N ALA A 63 -0.26 -0.63 -5.23
CA ALA A 63 0.54 -1.71 -4.65
C ALA A 63 0.93 -2.77 -5.70
N TYR A 64 -0.02 -3.21 -6.53
CA TYR A 64 0.28 -4.16 -7.60
C TYR A 64 1.24 -3.57 -8.65
N THR A 65 1.06 -2.31 -9.04
CA THR A 65 1.97 -1.65 -9.99
C THR A 65 3.38 -1.57 -9.43
N THR A 66 3.53 -1.14 -8.17
CA THR A 66 4.83 -1.10 -7.48
C THR A 66 5.45 -2.48 -7.39
N GLY A 67 4.69 -3.48 -6.93
CA GLY A 67 5.15 -4.85 -6.78
C GLY A 67 5.57 -5.50 -8.09
N LEU A 68 4.84 -5.27 -9.19
CA LEU A 68 5.18 -5.78 -10.52
C LEU A 68 6.47 -5.18 -11.06
N LEU A 69 6.68 -3.87 -10.89
CA LEU A 69 7.92 -3.20 -11.30
C LEU A 69 9.11 -3.72 -10.52
N LEU A 70 8.96 -3.96 -9.22
CA LEU A 70 10.01 -4.51 -8.38
C LEU A 70 10.30 -5.98 -8.73
N ALA A 71 9.27 -6.82 -8.86
CA ALA A 71 9.42 -8.26 -9.06
C ALA A 71 9.91 -8.62 -10.46
N ARG A 72 9.38 -7.96 -11.50
CA ARG A 72 9.66 -8.33 -12.91
C ARG A 72 10.73 -7.47 -13.56
N LEU A 73 10.72 -6.16 -13.34
CA LEU A 73 11.64 -5.22 -13.99
C LEU A 73 12.87 -4.91 -13.12
N ARG A 74 12.87 -5.35 -11.83
CA ARG A 74 13.94 -5.02 -10.86
C ARG A 74 14.25 -3.51 -10.86
N ALA A 75 13.20 -2.70 -11.05
CA ALA A 75 13.33 -1.26 -11.07
C ALA A 75 13.73 -0.72 -9.68
N PRO A 76 14.42 0.42 -9.61
CA PRO A 76 14.68 1.08 -8.32
C PRO A 76 13.39 1.32 -7.53
N VAL A 77 13.47 1.23 -6.21
CA VAL A 77 12.31 1.34 -5.31
C VAL A 77 11.60 2.67 -5.51
N GLU A 78 12.36 3.75 -5.66
CA GLU A 78 11.85 5.10 -5.83
C GLU A 78 11.00 5.22 -7.11
N VAL A 79 11.50 4.67 -8.22
CA VAL A 79 10.80 4.68 -9.51
C VAL A 79 9.53 3.83 -9.43
N SER A 80 9.60 2.68 -8.75
CA SER A 80 8.46 1.78 -8.58
C SER A 80 7.36 2.41 -7.73
N LEU A 81 7.73 3.11 -6.65
CA LEU A 81 6.79 3.83 -5.79
C LEU A 81 6.12 5.00 -6.54
N LEU A 82 6.91 5.79 -7.29
CA LEU A 82 6.36 6.89 -8.10
C LEU A 82 5.42 6.36 -9.18
N ALA A 83 5.77 5.27 -9.83
CA ALA A 83 4.91 4.65 -10.84
C ALA A 83 3.64 4.07 -10.22
N GLY A 84 3.71 3.46 -9.04
CA GLY A 84 2.55 3.00 -8.27
C GLY A 84 1.63 4.16 -7.88
N ALA A 85 2.20 5.24 -7.36
CA ALA A 85 1.44 6.45 -7.03
C ALA A 85 0.76 7.06 -8.27
N ALA A 86 1.46 7.12 -9.40
CA ALA A 86 0.91 7.59 -10.66
C ALA A 86 -0.23 6.70 -11.17
N ALA A 87 -0.08 5.37 -11.09
CA ALA A 87 -1.12 4.41 -11.47
C ALA A 87 -2.36 4.53 -10.58
N GLY A 88 -2.17 4.66 -9.26
CA GLY A 88 -3.27 4.91 -8.31
C GLY A 88 -3.99 6.23 -8.61
N LEU A 89 -3.24 7.30 -8.88
CA LEU A 89 -3.82 8.60 -9.26
C LEU A 89 -4.61 8.52 -10.56
N LEU A 90 -4.06 7.90 -11.60
CA LEU A 90 -4.76 7.73 -12.89
C LEU A 90 -6.04 6.93 -12.71
N THR A 91 -6.01 5.86 -11.94
CA THR A 91 -7.20 5.05 -11.64
C THR A 91 -8.23 5.88 -10.87
N ALA A 92 -7.78 6.67 -9.89
CA ALA A 92 -8.67 7.56 -9.12
C ALA A 92 -9.31 8.63 -10.00
N LEU A 93 -8.58 9.20 -10.95
CA LEU A 93 -9.11 10.18 -11.92
C LEU A 93 -10.15 9.54 -12.86
N LEU A 94 -9.87 8.34 -13.38
CA LEU A 94 -10.77 7.63 -14.28
C LEU A 94 -12.07 7.24 -13.56
N VAL A 95 -11.95 6.57 -12.41
CA VAL A 95 -13.11 6.15 -11.61
C VAL A 95 -13.84 7.35 -11.03
N GLY A 96 -13.11 8.34 -10.49
CA GLY A 96 -13.67 9.57 -9.95
C GLY A 96 -14.46 10.34 -10.99
N GLY A 97 -13.91 10.53 -12.21
CA GLY A 97 -14.61 11.20 -13.30
C GLY A 97 -15.92 10.53 -13.68
N LEU A 98 -16.00 9.20 -13.55
CA LEU A 98 -17.22 8.44 -13.84
C LEU A 98 -18.22 8.50 -12.69
N VAL A 99 -17.74 8.38 -11.44
CA VAL A 99 -18.55 8.12 -10.27
C VAL A 99 -18.98 9.40 -9.53
N LEU A 100 -18.16 10.47 -9.53
CA LEU A 100 -18.41 11.72 -8.82
C LEU A 100 -19.60 12.54 -9.37
N ARG A 101 -20.16 12.12 -10.49
CA ARG A 101 -21.42 12.70 -11.01
C ARG A 101 -22.63 12.36 -10.13
N LYS A 102 -22.50 11.39 -9.24
CA LYS A 102 -23.56 10.95 -8.31
C LYS A 102 -23.23 11.43 -6.89
N ARG A 103 -24.26 11.51 -6.03
CA ARG A 103 -24.13 12.01 -4.67
C ARG A 103 -24.78 11.08 -3.65
N GLY A 104 -24.40 11.22 -2.38
CA GLY A 104 -25.01 10.50 -1.27
C GLY A 104 -24.73 8.99 -1.30
N VAL A 105 -25.68 8.21 -0.81
CA VAL A 105 -25.57 6.75 -0.65
C VAL A 105 -25.30 6.03 -1.98
N TYR A 106 -25.85 6.55 -3.09
CA TYR A 106 -25.65 5.98 -4.41
C TYR A 106 -24.16 6.03 -4.84
N LEU A 107 -23.46 7.11 -4.48
CA LEU A 107 -22.03 7.24 -4.71
C LEU A 107 -21.25 6.15 -3.96
N ALA A 108 -21.58 5.93 -2.68
CA ALA A 108 -20.92 4.90 -1.86
C ALA A 108 -21.10 3.48 -2.44
N MET A 109 -22.34 3.16 -2.87
CA MET A 109 -22.61 1.86 -3.51
C MET A 109 -21.87 1.69 -4.82
N LEU A 110 -21.81 2.74 -5.65
CA LEU A 110 -21.14 2.68 -6.93
C LEU A 110 -19.61 2.53 -6.78
N THR A 111 -19.01 3.22 -5.79
CA THR A 111 -17.58 3.06 -5.49
C THR A 111 -17.27 1.67 -4.94
N LEU A 112 -18.17 1.09 -4.14
CA LEU A 112 -18.04 -0.30 -3.68
C LEU A 112 -18.09 -1.27 -4.85
N ALA A 113 -19.04 -1.12 -5.76
CA ALA A 113 -19.14 -1.96 -6.96
C ALA A 113 -17.87 -1.88 -7.82
N MET A 114 -17.33 -0.66 -8.00
CA MET A 114 -16.07 -0.47 -8.74
C MET A 114 -14.90 -1.16 -8.04
N SER A 115 -14.81 -1.11 -6.70
CA SER A 115 -13.73 -1.82 -5.99
C SER A 115 -13.81 -3.33 -6.16
N GLN A 116 -15.01 -3.91 -6.22
CA GLN A 116 -15.20 -5.32 -6.50
C GLN A 116 -14.75 -5.69 -7.92
N VAL A 117 -14.98 -4.83 -8.90
CA VAL A 117 -14.47 -5.04 -10.27
C VAL A 117 -12.95 -5.13 -10.27
N PHE A 118 -12.25 -4.21 -9.60
CA PHE A 118 -10.79 -4.25 -9.48
C PHE A 118 -10.30 -5.49 -8.72
N TYR A 119 -11.00 -5.88 -7.66
CA TYR A 119 -10.69 -7.08 -6.89
C TYR A 119 -10.78 -8.34 -7.75
N TYR A 120 -11.90 -8.53 -8.44
CA TYR A 120 -12.08 -9.69 -9.33
C TYR A 120 -11.14 -9.66 -10.53
N ALA A 121 -10.85 -8.48 -11.08
CA ALA A 121 -9.84 -8.35 -12.14
C ALA A 121 -8.46 -8.80 -11.66
N ALA A 122 -8.07 -8.43 -10.43
CA ALA A 122 -6.82 -8.87 -9.83
C ALA A 122 -6.81 -10.38 -9.60
N LEU A 123 -7.90 -10.99 -9.11
CA LEU A 123 -7.98 -12.43 -8.90
C LEU A 123 -7.92 -13.24 -10.19
N MET A 124 -8.62 -12.78 -11.24
CA MET A 124 -8.70 -13.49 -12.51
C MET A 124 -7.43 -13.37 -13.35
N TRP A 125 -6.66 -12.32 -13.16
CA TRP A 125 -5.46 -12.04 -13.95
C TRP A 125 -4.22 -12.74 -13.40
N THR A 126 -4.36 -14.02 -13.10
CA THR A 126 -3.31 -14.85 -12.48
C THR A 126 -1.90 -14.69 -13.08
N PRO A 127 -1.71 -14.60 -14.43
CA PRO A 127 -0.36 -14.45 -15.00
C PRO A 127 0.35 -13.14 -14.61
N VAL A 128 -0.41 -12.12 -14.23
CA VAL A 128 0.12 -10.79 -13.89
C VAL A 128 0.18 -10.58 -12.39
N THR A 129 -0.92 -10.85 -11.69
CA THR A 129 -1.10 -10.54 -10.28
C THR A 129 -0.74 -11.69 -9.34
N GLY A 130 -0.59 -12.92 -9.85
CA GLY A 130 -0.49 -14.13 -9.05
C GLY A 130 -1.83 -14.68 -8.56
N GLY A 131 -2.95 -14.00 -8.86
CA GLY A 131 -4.28 -14.42 -8.44
C GLY A 131 -4.45 -14.48 -6.92
N THR A 132 -4.89 -15.61 -6.39
CA THR A 132 -5.08 -15.84 -4.94
C THR A 132 -3.78 -15.86 -4.14
N ASP A 133 -2.67 -16.23 -4.77
CA ASP A 133 -1.36 -16.37 -4.09
C ASP A 133 -0.63 -15.02 -4.00
N GLY A 134 -1.09 -14.03 -4.76
CA GLY A 134 -0.49 -12.70 -4.82
C GLY A 134 0.88 -12.68 -5.49
N LEU A 135 1.57 -11.55 -5.38
CA LEU A 135 2.94 -11.38 -5.91
C LEU A 135 3.94 -11.95 -4.90
N GLY A 136 4.45 -13.14 -5.19
CA GLY A 136 5.56 -13.75 -4.45
C GLY A 136 6.92 -13.26 -4.94
N ASN A 137 8.01 -13.59 -4.19
CA ASN A 137 9.39 -13.33 -4.55
C ASN A 137 9.74 -11.86 -4.82
N LEU A 138 9.21 -10.96 -3.99
CA LEU A 138 9.65 -9.57 -4.03
C LEU A 138 11.14 -9.50 -3.63
N PRO A 139 11.99 -8.83 -4.41
CA PRO A 139 13.39 -8.66 -4.05
C PRO A 139 13.52 -7.86 -2.75
N VAL A 140 14.58 -8.13 -1.99
CA VAL A 140 14.91 -7.31 -0.82
C VAL A 140 15.11 -5.87 -1.29
N LEU A 141 14.33 -4.96 -0.71
CA LEU A 141 14.29 -3.57 -1.14
C LEU A 141 15.48 -2.81 -0.56
N TYR A 142 16.39 -2.38 -1.42
CA TYR A 142 17.43 -1.42 -1.06
C TYR A 142 17.03 -0.05 -1.59
N LEU A 143 16.85 0.92 -0.69
CA LEU A 143 16.77 2.32 -1.09
C LEU A 143 18.15 2.72 -1.61
N SER A 144 18.22 3.22 -2.84
CA SER A 144 19.48 3.62 -3.47
C SER A 144 20.24 4.72 -2.69
N ALA A 145 19.52 5.48 -1.86
CA ALA A 145 20.08 6.52 -1.00
C ALA A 145 20.67 6.00 0.32
N VAL A 146 20.43 4.74 0.70
CA VAL A 146 20.90 4.17 1.97
C VAL A 146 21.72 2.92 1.66
N SER A 147 23.03 3.09 1.60
CA SER A 147 23.99 1.99 1.48
C SER A 147 24.13 1.31 2.85
N TYR A 148 23.38 0.24 3.07
CA TYR A 148 23.60 -0.64 4.22
C TYR A 148 24.84 -1.51 3.97
N THR A 149 26.01 -1.00 4.24
CA THR A 149 27.27 -1.72 4.08
C THR A 149 27.53 -2.79 5.16
N HIS A 150 26.63 -2.95 6.14
CA HIS A 150 26.86 -3.78 7.33
C HIS A 150 25.80 -4.86 7.63
N LEU A 151 24.84 -5.12 6.74
CA LEU A 151 23.94 -6.27 6.88
C LEU A 151 24.47 -7.46 6.08
N THR A 152 25.66 -7.93 6.43
CA THR A 152 26.03 -9.31 6.15
C THR A 152 25.23 -10.18 7.12
N LEU A 153 24.11 -10.72 6.67
CA LEU A 153 23.47 -11.85 7.34
C LEU A 153 24.52 -12.98 7.44
N PRO A 154 24.84 -13.48 8.65
CA PRO A 154 25.65 -14.66 8.76
C PRO A 154 24.86 -15.81 8.14
N THR A 155 25.24 -16.22 6.94
CA THR A 155 24.83 -17.50 6.39
C THR A 155 25.52 -18.58 7.20
N THR A 156 24.90 -19.01 8.31
CA THR A 156 25.28 -20.27 8.94
C THR A 156 24.73 -21.38 8.07
N PRO A 157 25.61 -22.20 7.44
CA PRO A 157 25.14 -23.41 6.80
C PRO A 157 24.69 -24.34 7.92
N TYR A 158 23.41 -24.67 7.96
CA TYR A 158 22.93 -25.78 8.78
C TYR A 158 23.41 -27.06 8.09
N VAL A 159 24.36 -27.73 8.73
CA VAL A 159 24.72 -29.12 8.47
C VAL A 159 23.68 -30.01 9.10
#